data_34506a1d63b004415cfaca5aab7597e4
#
_entry.id   34506a1d63b004415cfaca5aab7597e4
#
_cell.length_a   1.000
_cell.length_b   1.000
_cell.length_c   1.000
_cell.angle_alpha   90.00
_cell.angle_beta   90.00
_cell.angle_gamma   90.00
#
_symmetry.space_group_name_H-M   'P 1'
#
loop_
_entity.id
_entity.type
_entity.pdbx_description
1 polymer ?
#
loop_
_entity_poly.entity_id
_entity_poly.type
_entity_poly.pdbx_seq_one_letter_code
_entity_poly.pdbx_strand_id
1 'polypeptide(L)'
;KAAGGFYPASFDAREWVKAIKASGAKYITLTSRHHDGFSIFDTAVSDYDIMDATPFKRDIIAELAQACHEEGIALHFYYSLLDWTREDYPVGRTGLKTGRKGDAQDYETYRQFMKDQLTELLTKYGKIGAIWFDGHWDHDSDAVPFDWRYDDIYSHIHDIDHSCLIGNNHHITPIEGEDFQMFERDLPGENTTGWAADQTISKLPLEMCQTMNGMWGYKIIDQNYKSTETLIRYLVSTSGKGANLLLNVGPQPNGQLPAAALDRLREIGEWTSRYGETIYGTVAGDIPV
;
A
#
# COMPACT_ATOMS: atom_id res chain seq x y z
N LYS A 1 -15.71 -6.86 -15.47
CA LYS A 1 -15.37 -7.44 -16.80
C LYS A 1 -13.89 -7.71 -16.97
N ALA A 2 -12.98 -6.91 -16.36
CA ALA A 2 -11.53 -7.13 -16.45
C ALA A 2 -11.05 -8.35 -15.64
N ALA A 3 -11.68 -8.66 -14.50
CA ALA A 3 -11.31 -9.77 -13.63
C ALA A 3 -11.32 -11.14 -14.36
N GLY A 4 -12.27 -11.37 -15.26
CA GLY A 4 -12.32 -12.60 -16.06
C GLY A 4 -11.11 -12.83 -16.99
N GLY A 5 -10.28 -11.80 -17.21
CA GLY A 5 -9.01 -11.90 -17.95
C GLY A 5 -7.78 -11.91 -17.05
N PHE A 6 -7.94 -11.81 -15.73
CA PHE A 6 -6.84 -11.80 -14.78
C PHE A 6 -6.27 -13.20 -14.60
N TYR A 7 -5.08 -13.44 -15.16
CA TYR A 7 -4.40 -14.73 -15.11
C TYR A 7 -2.89 -14.56 -15.08
N PRO A 8 -2.31 -14.18 -13.94
CA PRO A 8 -0.86 -13.98 -13.78
C PRO A 8 -0.12 -15.32 -13.73
N ALA A 9 -0.07 -16.04 -14.85
CA ALA A 9 0.42 -17.42 -14.96
C ALA A 9 1.86 -17.63 -14.47
N SER A 10 2.68 -16.57 -14.49
CA SER A 10 4.08 -16.60 -14.07
C SER A 10 4.30 -16.01 -12.67
N PHE A 11 3.23 -15.79 -11.90
CA PHE A 11 3.37 -15.34 -10.52
C PHE A 11 4.07 -16.38 -9.66
N ASP A 12 5.14 -15.96 -9.01
CA ASP A 12 5.90 -16.74 -8.03
C ASP A 12 6.25 -15.85 -6.83
N ALA A 13 5.59 -16.10 -5.71
CA ALA A 13 5.75 -15.32 -4.48
C ALA A 13 7.17 -15.40 -3.92
N ARG A 14 7.84 -16.58 -4.04
CA ARG A 14 9.20 -16.78 -3.53
C ARG A 14 10.22 -15.98 -4.32
N GLU A 15 10.07 -15.94 -5.65
CA GLU A 15 10.93 -15.13 -6.51
C GLU A 15 10.75 -13.62 -6.21
N TRP A 16 9.52 -13.16 -5.97
CA TRP A 16 9.28 -11.78 -5.55
C TRP A 16 9.99 -11.47 -4.23
N VAL A 17 9.74 -12.27 -3.20
CA VAL A 17 10.30 -12.03 -1.86
C VAL A 17 11.81 -12.09 -1.87
N LYS A 18 12.43 -13.04 -2.60
CA LYS A 18 13.89 -13.11 -2.75
C LYS A 18 14.48 -11.85 -3.38
N ALA A 19 13.89 -11.36 -4.49
CA ALA A 19 14.36 -10.16 -5.17
C ALA A 19 14.25 -8.93 -4.26
N ILE A 20 13.12 -8.79 -3.56
CA ILE A 20 12.85 -7.68 -2.64
C ILE A 20 13.79 -7.76 -1.43
N LYS A 21 13.95 -8.93 -0.80
CA LYS A 21 14.90 -9.13 0.31
C LYS A 21 16.33 -8.81 -0.09
N ALA A 22 16.73 -9.24 -1.28
CA ALA A 22 18.08 -8.99 -1.80
C ALA A 22 18.39 -7.52 -2.00
N SER A 23 17.38 -6.65 -2.20
CA SER A 23 17.55 -5.19 -2.24
C SER A 23 17.88 -4.57 -0.87
N GLY A 24 17.73 -5.33 0.22
CA GLY A 24 17.86 -4.85 1.60
C GLY A 24 16.54 -4.42 2.24
N ALA A 25 15.41 -4.51 1.53
CA ALA A 25 14.09 -4.19 2.07
C ALA A 25 13.75 -5.07 3.29
N LYS A 26 12.99 -4.51 4.22
CA LYS A 26 12.62 -5.15 5.49
C LYS A 26 11.14 -5.55 5.52
N TYR A 27 10.32 -4.96 4.66
CA TYR A 27 8.90 -5.25 4.56
C TYR A 27 8.39 -5.07 3.12
N ILE A 28 7.24 -5.65 2.86
CA ILE A 28 6.46 -5.52 1.62
C ILE A 28 5.10 -4.99 1.99
N THR A 29 4.63 -3.95 1.30
CA THR A 29 3.23 -3.49 1.37
C THR A 29 2.53 -3.92 0.09
N LEU A 30 1.66 -4.92 0.18
CA LEU A 30 0.92 -5.43 -0.96
C LEU A 30 -0.47 -4.79 -1.02
N THR A 31 -0.89 -4.35 -2.19
CA THR A 31 -2.26 -3.89 -2.42
C THR A 31 -3.22 -5.08 -2.33
N SER A 32 -3.90 -5.24 -1.20
CA SER A 32 -4.89 -6.30 -0.99
C SER A 32 -6.20 -6.03 -1.73
N ARG A 33 -6.62 -4.76 -1.73
CA ARG A 33 -7.78 -4.24 -2.46
C ARG A 33 -7.54 -2.76 -2.76
N HIS A 34 -7.72 -2.35 -4.03
CA HIS A 34 -7.61 -0.95 -4.46
C HIS A 34 -9.01 -0.34 -4.67
N HIS A 35 -9.09 0.89 -5.14
CA HIS A 35 -10.33 1.67 -5.35
C HIS A 35 -11.33 0.98 -6.29
N ASP A 36 -10.88 0.10 -7.17
CA ASP A 36 -11.74 -0.68 -8.07
C ASP A 36 -12.49 -1.83 -7.37
N GLY A 37 -12.27 -2.03 -6.08
CA GLY A 37 -12.98 -2.99 -5.25
C GLY A 37 -12.55 -4.45 -5.44
N PHE A 38 -11.60 -4.74 -6.36
CA PHE A 38 -11.13 -6.09 -6.60
C PHE A 38 -10.18 -6.54 -5.48
N SER A 39 -10.52 -7.65 -4.83
CA SER A 39 -9.70 -8.26 -3.77
C SER A 39 -8.77 -9.31 -4.36
N ILE A 40 -7.44 -9.19 -4.16
CA ILE A 40 -6.47 -10.17 -4.66
C ILE A 40 -6.25 -11.35 -3.70
N PHE A 41 -7.18 -11.57 -2.79
CA PHE A 41 -7.19 -12.64 -1.80
C PHE A 41 -8.57 -13.32 -1.76
N ASP A 42 -8.63 -14.51 -1.19
CA ASP A 42 -9.85 -15.29 -0.98
C ASP A 42 -10.67 -14.67 0.17
N THR A 43 -11.72 -13.92 -0.17
CA THR A 43 -12.60 -13.28 0.79
C THR A 43 -13.99 -13.89 0.79
N ALA A 44 -14.52 -14.19 1.98
CA ALA A 44 -15.88 -14.74 2.11
C ALA A 44 -16.99 -13.68 1.99
N VAL A 45 -16.64 -12.39 1.93
CA VAL A 45 -17.62 -11.29 1.98
C VAL A 45 -17.80 -10.56 0.64
N SER A 46 -17.16 -11.05 -0.43
CA SER A 46 -17.30 -10.49 -1.77
C SER A 46 -16.97 -11.54 -2.84
N ASP A 47 -17.83 -11.71 -3.84
CA ASP A 47 -17.55 -12.53 -5.03
C ASP A 47 -16.64 -11.79 -6.05
N TYR A 48 -16.28 -10.53 -5.78
CA TYR A 48 -15.37 -9.75 -6.62
C TYR A 48 -13.94 -9.87 -6.13
N ASP A 49 -13.45 -11.08 -6.14
CA ASP A 49 -12.12 -11.46 -5.68
C ASP A 49 -11.37 -12.35 -6.68
N ILE A 50 -10.14 -12.70 -6.32
CA ILE A 50 -9.26 -13.49 -7.18
C ILE A 50 -9.74 -14.94 -7.35
N MET A 51 -10.42 -15.50 -6.34
CA MET A 51 -10.90 -16.88 -6.35
C MET A 51 -12.19 -17.01 -7.13
N ASP A 52 -13.13 -16.09 -6.97
CA ASP A 52 -14.46 -16.18 -7.56
C ASP A 52 -14.57 -15.51 -8.92
N ALA A 53 -13.99 -14.33 -9.08
CA ALA A 53 -14.11 -13.53 -10.29
C ALA A 53 -13.09 -13.85 -11.39
N THR A 54 -12.03 -14.65 -11.10
CA THR A 54 -10.95 -14.90 -12.07
C THR A 54 -10.77 -16.38 -12.42
N PRO A 55 -10.20 -16.69 -13.58
CA PRO A 55 -9.80 -18.06 -13.90
C PRO A 55 -8.51 -18.52 -13.18
N PHE A 56 -7.81 -17.62 -12.50
CA PHE A 56 -6.52 -17.88 -11.87
C PHE A 56 -6.62 -18.82 -10.65
N LYS A 57 -7.65 -18.64 -9.83
CA LYS A 57 -8.01 -19.55 -8.72
C LYS A 57 -6.86 -19.85 -7.75
N ARG A 58 -5.99 -18.85 -7.49
CA ARG A 58 -4.93 -18.93 -6.48
C ARG A 58 -4.98 -17.67 -5.63
N ASP A 59 -4.83 -17.82 -4.32
CA ASP A 59 -4.74 -16.70 -3.38
C ASP A 59 -3.31 -16.16 -3.35
N ILE A 60 -3.08 -15.02 -4.02
CA ILE A 60 -1.77 -14.37 -4.09
C ILE A 60 -1.29 -13.96 -2.68
N ILE A 61 -2.20 -13.50 -1.81
CA ILE A 61 -1.84 -13.09 -0.45
C ILE A 61 -1.39 -14.28 0.37
N ALA A 62 -2.06 -15.42 0.29
CA ALA A 62 -1.65 -16.63 1.00
C ALA A 62 -0.24 -17.08 0.62
N GLU A 63 0.04 -17.12 -0.69
CA GLU A 63 1.37 -17.51 -1.19
C GLU A 63 2.46 -16.49 -0.80
N LEU A 64 2.15 -15.19 -0.89
CA LEU A 64 3.11 -14.16 -0.52
C LEU A 64 3.36 -14.13 0.99
N ALA A 65 2.33 -14.29 1.82
CA ALA A 65 2.47 -14.36 3.27
C ALA A 65 3.36 -15.51 3.70
N GLN A 66 3.17 -16.70 3.11
CA GLN A 66 4.04 -17.83 3.37
C GLN A 66 5.50 -17.52 2.99
N ALA A 67 5.75 -16.98 1.79
CA ALA A 67 7.10 -16.65 1.35
C ALA A 67 7.75 -15.57 2.23
N CYS A 68 6.99 -14.54 2.66
CA CYS A 68 7.46 -13.52 3.57
C CYS A 68 7.86 -14.10 4.94
N HIS A 69 7.04 -14.99 5.51
CA HIS A 69 7.35 -15.64 6.79
C HIS A 69 8.60 -16.52 6.69
N GLU A 70 8.74 -17.31 5.62
CA GLU A 70 9.90 -18.16 5.38
C GLU A 70 11.20 -17.35 5.27
N GLU A 71 11.13 -16.15 4.69
CA GLU A 71 12.28 -15.27 4.45
C GLU A 71 12.49 -14.21 5.56
N GLY A 72 11.60 -14.09 6.54
CA GLY A 72 11.68 -13.12 7.62
C GLY A 72 11.48 -11.67 7.15
N ILE A 73 10.64 -11.46 6.11
CA ILE A 73 10.20 -10.17 5.63
C ILE A 73 8.84 -9.87 6.24
N ALA A 74 8.64 -8.67 6.79
CA ALA A 74 7.33 -8.26 7.30
C ALA A 74 6.37 -8.01 6.13
N LEU A 75 5.11 -8.47 6.26
CA LEU A 75 4.07 -8.23 5.28
C LEU A 75 3.10 -7.19 5.82
N HIS A 76 2.84 -6.16 5.01
CA HIS A 76 1.85 -5.12 5.22
C HIS A 76 0.81 -5.15 4.11
N PHE A 77 -0.40 -4.65 4.37
CA PHE A 77 -1.43 -4.53 3.35
C PHE A 77 -1.83 -3.09 3.12
N TYR A 78 -1.77 -2.65 1.86
CA TYR A 78 -2.53 -1.50 1.41
C TYR A 78 -4.00 -1.91 1.29
N TYR A 79 -4.88 -1.09 1.81
CA TYR A 79 -6.33 -1.28 1.76
C TYR A 79 -7.06 0.03 1.44
N SER A 80 -7.85 0.04 0.37
CA SER A 80 -8.61 1.21 -0.04
C SER A 80 -9.82 1.45 0.86
N LEU A 81 -9.97 2.69 1.35
CA LEU A 81 -11.15 3.15 2.07
C LEU A 81 -12.36 3.31 1.15
N LEU A 82 -12.12 3.62 -0.11
CA LEU A 82 -13.18 3.82 -1.10
C LEU A 82 -13.37 2.59 -2.01
N ASP A 83 -14.54 2.49 -2.62
CA ASP A 83 -14.87 1.41 -3.57
C ASP A 83 -15.73 1.94 -4.73
N TRP A 84 -15.20 1.81 -5.94
CA TRP A 84 -15.90 2.25 -7.16
C TRP A 84 -16.97 1.26 -7.66
N THR A 85 -17.14 0.11 -7.04
CA THR A 85 -18.03 -0.95 -7.51
C THR A 85 -19.19 -1.26 -6.57
N ARG A 86 -18.99 -1.10 -5.27
CA ARG A 86 -20.02 -1.39 -4.28
C ARG A 86 -21.10 -0.30 -4.23
N GLU A 87 -22.36 -0.71 -4.26
CA GLU A 87 -23.50 0.22 -4.24
C GLU A 87 -23.72 0.87 -2.87
N ASP A 88 -23.29 0.22 -1.79
CA ASP A 88 -23.39 0.73 -0.42
C ASP A 88 -22.30 1.77 -0.07
N TYR A 89 -21.18 1.80 -0.81
CA TYR A 89 -20.19 2.88 -0.63
C TYR A 89 -20.76 4.23 -1.07
N PRO A 90 -20.72 5.29 -0.24
CA PRO A 90 -21.18 6.63 -0.61
C PRO A 90 -20.48 7.16 -1.86
N VAL A 91 -21.20 7.86 -2.69
CA VAL A 91 -20.63 8.45 -3.91
C VAL A 91 -19.77 9.65 -3.55
N GLY A 92 -18.46 9.50 -3.71
CA GLY A 92 -17.49 10.56 -3.58
C GLY A 92 -17.23 11.28 -4.91
N ARG A 93 -16.10 11.97 -5.00
CA ARG A 93 -15.69 12.70 -6.21
C ARG A 93 -15.15 11.81 -7.33
N THR A 94 -14.87 10.53 -7.06
CA THR A 94 -14.32 9.58 -8.02
C THR A 94 -15.26 8.39 -8.27
N GLY A 95 -14.91 7.51 -9.22
CA GLY A 95 -15.71 6.32 -9.53
C GLY A 95 -17.06 6.59 -10.20
N LEU A 96 -17.34 7.81 -10.64
CA LEU A 96 -18.64 8.21 -11.21
C LEU A 96 -19.01 7.52 -12.53
N LYS A 97 -18.05 6.88 -13.21
CA LYS A 97 -18.26 6.26 -14.53
C LYS A 97 -18.17 4.73 -14.50
N THR A 98 -18.24 4.12 -13.34
CA THR A 98 -18.10 2.67 -13.17
C THR A 98 -19.38 1.88 -13.47
N GLY A 99 -20.49 2.57 -13.60
CA GLY A 99 -21.84 1.98 -13.79
C GLY A 99 -22.57 1.75 -12.47
N ARG A 100 -21.97 2.10 -11.34
CA ARG A 100 -22.65 2.13 -10.04
C ARG A 100 -23.78 3.16 -10.07
N LYS A 101 -24.93 2.83 -9.52
CA LYS A 101 -26.10 3.70 -9.51
C LYS A 101 -26.10 4.71 -8.37
N GLY A 102 -25.50 4.31 -7.23
CA GLY A 102 -25.40 5.15 -6.05
C GLY A 102 -26.73 5.41 -5.33
N ASP A 103 -27.73 4.59 -5.58
CA ASP A 103 -29.08 4.69 -4.98
C ASP A 103 -29.25 3.81 -3.72
N ALA A 104 -28.26 2.97 -3.42
CA ALA A 104 -28.25 2.08 -2.25
C ALA A 104 -27.12 2.41 -1.27
N GLN A 105 -26.71 3.69 -1.18
CA GLN A 105 -25.62 4.12 -0.32
C GLN A 105 -25.93 3.87 1.16
N ASP A 106 -25.06 3.15 1.85
CA ASP A 106 -25.16 2.86 3.28
C ASP A 106 -23.75 2.66 3.84
N TYR A 107 -23.16 3.71 4.37
CA TYR A 107 -21.79 3.66 4.88
C TYR A 107 -21.62 2.70 6.05
N GLU A 108 -22.64 2.48 6.88
CA GLU A 108 -22.56 1.52 7.98
C GLU A 108 -22.40 0.09 7.45
N THR A 109 -23.19 -0.28 6.44
CA THR A 109 -23.06 -1.58 5.77
C THR A 109 -21.70 -1.71 5.08
N TYR A 110 -21.25 -0.67 4.38
CA TYR A 110 -19.92 -0.66 3.74
C TYR A 110 -18.78 -0.74 4.76
N ARG A 111 -18.87 0.00 5.86
CA ARG A 111 -17.88 -0.04 6.93
C ARG A 111 -17.79 -1.43 7.59
N GLN A 112 -18.93 -2.07 7.81
CA GLN A 112 -18.94 -3.45 8.31
C GLN A 112 -18.25 -4.41 7.33
N PHE A 113 -18.52 -4.27 6.03
CA PHE A 113 -17.80 -5.03 5.00
C PHE A 113 -16.27 -4.81 5.06
N MET A 114 -15.80 -3.56 5.21
CA MET A 114 -14.37 -3.30 5.38
C MET A 114 -13.81 -4.01 6.62
N LYS A 115 -14.51 -3.94 7.76
CA LYS A 115 -14.10 -4.61 9.01
C LYS A 115 -14.03 -6.12 8.85
N ASP A 116 -14.98 -6.72 8.14
CA ASP A 116 -14.99 -8.16 7.88
C ASP A 116 -13.78 -8.56 7.01
N GLN A 117 -13.47 -7.82 5.96
CA GLN A 117 -12.26 -8.05 5.15
C GLN A 117 -10.96 -7.82 5.94
N LEU A 118 -10.89 -6.79 6.77
CA LEU A 118 -9.73 -6.54 7.65
C LEU A 118 -9.55 -7.68 8.66
N THR A 119 -10.64 -8.23 9.19
CA THR A 119 -10.61 -9.44 10.04
C THR A 119 -9.99 -10.62 9.29
N GLU A 120 -10.42 -10.86 8.06
CA GLU A 120 -9.84 -11.92 7.22
C GLU A 120 -8.34 -11.70 6.98
N LEU A 121 -7.94 -10.49 6.59
CA LEU A 121 -6.55 -10.15 6.31
C LEU A 121 -5.64 -10.31 7.55
N LEU A 122 -6.14 -9.98 8.74
CA LEU A 122 -5.38 -10.06 9.98
C LEU A 122 -5.38 -11.46 10.63
N THR A 123 -6.29 -12.35 10.23
CA THR A 123 -6.44 -13.67 10.89
C THR A 123 -6.06 -14.85 10.01
N LYS A 124 -6.18 -14.73 8.67
CA LYS A 124 -5.94 -15.85 7.74
C LYS A 124 -4.49 -16.02 7.33
N TYR A 125 -3.67 -14.96 7.35
CA TYR A 125 -2.37 -14.92 6.68
C TYR A 125 -1.16 -14.83 7.63
N GLY A 126 -1.36 -15.18 8.90
CA GLY A 126 -0.34 -15.08 9.93
C GLY A 126 -0.13 -13.64 10.41
N LYS A 127 1.07 -13.33 10.91
CA LYS A 127 1.35 -12.00 11.44
C LYS A 127 1.46 -10.96 10.34
N ILE A 128 0.65 -9.91 10.44
CA ILE A 128 0.67 -8.75 9.55
C ILE A 128 1.28 -7.56 10.30
N GLY A 129 2.24 -6.89 9.66
CA GLY A 129 2.98 -5.79 10.29
C GLY A 129 2.21 -4.47 10.28
N ALA A 130 1.44 -4.18 9.22
CA ALA A 130 0.69 -2.94 9.14
C ALA A 130 -0.49 -3.02 8.15
N ILE A 131 -1.48 -2.15 8.38
CA ILE A 131 -2.50 -1.77 7.38
C ILE A 131 -2.21 -0.35 6.91
N TRP A 132 -2.14 -0.19 5.61
CA TRP A 132 -1.86 1.05 4.88
C TRP A 132 -3.13 1.52 4.18
N PHE A 133 -3.85 2.49 4.75
CA PHE A 133 -5.09 3.03 4.18
C PHE A 133 -4.84 4.11 3.15
N ASP A 134 -5.76 4.22 2.20
CA ASP A 134 -5.79 5.27 1.19
C ASP A 134 -7.22 5.57 0.73
N GLY A 135 -7.47 6.76 0.20
CA GLY A 135 -8.77 7.13 -0.37
C GLY A 135 -9.58 8.13 0.45
N HIS A 136 -9.07 8.62 1.60
CA HIS A 136 -9.70 9.67 2.40
C HIS A 136 -10.16 10.86 1.53
N TRP A 137 -9.33 11.28 0.61
CA TRP A 137 -9.52 12.39 -0.31
C TRP A 137 -10.77 12.30 -1.21
N ASP A 138 -11.43 11.15 -1.29
CA ASP A 138 -12.62 10.99 -2.14
C ASP A 138 -13.81 11.83 -1.67
N HIS A 139 -13.83 12.20 -0.38
CA HIS A 139 -14.85 13.01 0.25
C HIS A 139 -14.38 14.39 0.76
N ASP A 140 -13.15 14.81 0.43
CA ASP A 140 -12.60 16.11 0.88
C ASP A 140 -13.39 17.34 0.40
N SER A 141 -14.17 17.19 -0.68
CA SER A 141 -14.96 18.26 -1.30
C SER A 141 -16.42 18.26 -0.86
N ASP A 142 -16.81 17.37 0.04
CA ASP A 142 -18.20 17.27 0.47
C ASP A 142 -18.61 18.51 1.26
N ALA A 143 -19.84 18.99 1.02
CA ALA A 143 -20.37 20.17 1.70
C ALA A 143 -20.50 19.98 3.22
N VAL A 144 -20.65 18.75 3.66
CA VAL A 144 -20.60 18.32 5.05
C VAL A 144 -19.43 17.36 5.19
N PRO A 145 -18.48 17.59 6.11
CA PRO A 145 -17.36 16.67 6.29
C PRO A 145 -17.82 15.22 6.46
N PHE A 146 -17.24 14.34 5.67
CA PHE A 146 -17.57 12.91 5.71
C PHE A 146 -16.94 12.28 6.94
N ASP A 147 -17.76 11.61 7.76
CA ASP A 147 -17.28 10.89 8.94
C ASP A 147 -16.87 9.46 8.56
N TRP A 148 -15.57 9.24 8.39
CA TRP A 148 -14.98 7.93 8.08
C TRP A 148 -15.07 6.93 9.23
N ARG A 149 -15.40 7.38 10.45
CA ARG A 149 -15.41 6.54 11.64
C ARG A 149 -14.10 5.78 11.85
N TYR A 150 -12.99 6.50 11.75
CA TYR A 150 -11.66 5.92 11.99
C TYR A 150 -11.50 5.35 13.38
N ASP A 151 -12.15 5.95 14.37
CA ASP A 151 -12.23 5.43 15.74
C ASP A 151 -12.65 3.96 15.79
N ASP A 152 -13.69 3.60 15.05
CA ASP A 152 -14.20 2.22 14.99
C ASP A 152 -13.33 1.31 14.10
N ILE A 153 -12.82 1.82 12.98
CA ILE A 153 -11.98 1.00 12.07
C ILE A 153 -10.63 0.69 12.72
N TYR A 154 -9.97 1.69 13.33
CA TYR A 154 -8.64 1.52 13.93
C TYR A 154 -8.68 0.68 15.20
N SER A 155 -9.68 0.90 16.08
CA SER A 155 -9.86 0.05 17.25
C SER A 155 -10.16 -1.39 16.87
N HIS A 156 -10.94 -1.63 15.81
CA HIS A 156 -11.19 -2.99 15.31
C HIS A 156 -9.91 -3.73 14.90
N ILE A 157 -8.97 -3.06 14.25
CA ILE A 157 -7.67 -3.64 13.89
C ILE A 157 -6.86 -3.96 15.15
N HIS A 158 -6.73 -3.02 16.06
CA HIS A 158 -5.96 -3.20 17.31
C HIS A 158 -6.59 -4.23 18.25
N ASP A 159 -7.91 -4.39 18.23
CA ASP A 159 -8.60 -5.45 18.99
C ASP A 159 -8.27 -6.84 18.46
N ILE A 160 -8.00 -6.99 17.15
CA ILE A 160 -7.59 -8.26 16.54
C ILE A 160 -6.09 -8.51 16.74
N ASP A 161 -5.25 -7.54 16.43
CA ASP A 161 -3.80 -7.59 16.63
C ASP A 161 -3.28 -6.21 17.06
N HIS A 162 -3.08 -6.04 18.37
CA HIS A 162 -2.55 -4.80 18.94
C HIS A 162 -1.16 -4.40 18.41
N SER A 163 -0.43 -5.32 17.79
CA SER A 163 0.89 -5.05 17.23
C SER A 163 0.86 -4.70 15.73
N CYS A 164 -0.31 -4.75 15.08
CA CYS A 164 -0.46 -4.33 13.70
C CYS A 164 -0.48 -2.80 13.65
N LEU A 165 0.46 -2.20 12.92
CA LEU A 165 0.56 -0.75 12.79
C LEU A 165 -0.49 -0.22 11.81
N ILE A 166 -0.96 1.00 12.04
CA ILE A 166 -1.93 1.68 11.19
C ILE A 166 -1.32 2.95 10.64
N GLY A 167 -1.37 3.11 9.31
CA GLY A 167 -1.09 4.35 8.63
C GLY A 167 -2.15 4.66 7.57
N ASN A 168 -2.33 5.95 7.27
CA ASN A 168 -3.36 6.40 6.33
C ASN A 168 -2.83 7.53 5.46
N ASN A 169 -2.89 7.34 4.14
CA ASN A 169 -2.43 8.30 3.13
C ASN A 169 -3.51 9.37 2.88
N HIS A 170 -3.94 10.07 3.92
CA HIS A 170 -4.99 11.09 3.86
C HIS A 170 -4.47 12.50 3.58
N HIS A 171 -3.16 12.72 3.56
CA HIS A 171 -2.51 13.99 3.26
C HIS A 171 -2.80 15.14 4.26
N ILE A 172 -3.18 14.79 5.48
CA ILE A 172 -3.40 15.72 6.59
C ILE A 172 -2.57 15.33 7.81
N THR A 173 -2.68 16.07 8.90
CA THR A 173 -2.07 15.71 10.19
C THR A 173 -2.63 14.36 10.67
N PRO A 174 -1.79 13.49 11.27
CA PRO A 174 -2.25 12.17 11.75
C PRO A 174 -3.47 12.23 12.63
N ILE A 175 -4.35 11.28 12.43
CA ILE A 175 -5.59 11.09 13.20
C ILE A 175 -5.29 10.16 14.38
N GLU A 176 -6.02 10.30 15.47
CA GLU A 176 -5.87 9.45 16.65
C GLU A 176 -6.04 7.96 16.29
N GLY A 177 -5.12 7.13 16.75
CA GLY A 177 -5.06 5.70 16.44
C GLY A 177 -4.13 5.33 15.28
N GLU A 178 -3.51 6.31 14.61
CA GLU A 178 -2.45 6.05 13.64
C GLU A 178 -1.09 5.87 14.33
N ASP A 179 -0.30 4.91 13.80
CA ASP A 179 0.99 4.53 14.36
C ASP A 179 2.17 5.10 13.57
N PHE A 180 1.94 5.51 12.31
CA PHE A 180 2.94 6.16 11.47
C PHE A 180 2.29 7.14 10.49
N GLN A 181 3.04 8.19 10.12
CA GLN A 181 2.61 9.22 9.18
C GLN A 181 3.20 9.00 7.81
N MET A 182 2.40 9.21 6.77
CA MET A 182 2.79 8.99 5.38
C MET A 182 2.94 10.27 4.59
N PHE A 183 3.89 10.24 3.64
CA PHE A 183 4.13 11.30 2.64
C PHE A 183 4.18 10.66 1.25
N GLU A 184 3.31 11.10 0.35
CA GLU A 184 3.26 10.57 -1.00
C GLU A 184 4.12 11.39 -1.95
N ARG A 185 5.18 10.78 -2.48
CA ARG A 185 6.14 11.34 -3.45
C ARG A 185 6.98 12.53 -2.96
N ASP A 186 6.60 13.16 -1.87
CA ASP A 186 7.36 14.23 -1.23
C ASP A 186 8.13 13.72 -0.01
N LEU A 187 9.31 14.28 0.23
CA LEU A 187 10.01 14.05 1.49
C LEU A 187 9.25 14.73 2.65
N PRO A 188 9.34 14.21 3.87
CA PRO A 188 8.74 14.88 5.02
C PRO A 188 9.12 16.35 5.11
N GLY A 189 8.11 17.22 5.12
CA GLY A 189 8.25 18.68 5.15
C GLY A 189 8.37 19.35 3.79
N GLU A 190 8.35 18.59 2.68
CA GLU A 190 8.24 19.13 1.32
C GLU A 190 6.79 19.07 0.81
N ASN A 191 6.49 19.89 -0.19
CA ASN A 191 5.20 19.90 -0.89
C ASN A 191 5.40 20.25 -2.36
N THR A 192 6.14 19.41 -3.09
CA THR A 192 6.42 19.60 -4.52
C THR A 192 5.28 19.09 -5.41
N THR A 193 4.50 18.14 -4.91
CA THR A 193 3.31 17.60 -5.59
C THR A 193 2.06 18.43 -5.33
N GLY A 194 2.03 19.24 -4.28
CA GLY A 194 0.87 19.98 -3.83
C GLY A 194 -0.07 19.20 -2.90
N TRP A 195 0.23 17.92 -2.61
CA TRP A 195 -0.64 17.08 -1.78
C TRP A 195 -0.36 17.21 -0.28
N ALA A 196 0.83 17.68 0.09
CA ALA A 196 1.25 17.82 1.48
C ALA A 196 0.97 19.22 2.07
N ALA A 197 0.09 20.03 1.44
CA ALA A 197 -0.16 21.41 1.86
C ALA A 197 -0.66 21.52 3.31
N ASP A 198 -1.48 20.57 3.74
CA ASP A 198 -2.07 20.52 5.08
C ASP A 198 -1.36 19.56 6.03
N GLN A 199 -0.21 19.00 5.62
CA GLN A 199 0.59 18.10 6.44
C GLN A 199 1.61 18.88 7.27
N THR A 200 1.65 18.60 8.58
CA THR A 200 2.76 18.97 9.47
C THR A 200 3.45 17.68 9.93
N ILE A 201 4.78 17.72 10.07
CA ILE A 201 5.52 16.56 10.57
C ILE A 201 5.14 16.30 12.03
N SER A 202 4.64 15.11 12.30
CA SER A 202 4.26 14.65 13.64
C SER A 202 5.46 14.02 14.37
N LYS A 203 5.21 13.49 15.58
CA LYS A 203 6.18 12.70 16.34
C LYS A 203 6.09 11.20 16.06
N LEU A 204 5.15 10.77 15.23
CA LEU A 204 5.04 9.38 14.83
C LEU A 204 6.21 8.98 13.92
N PRO A 205 6.53 7.69 13.81
CA PRO A 205 7.36 7.18 12.73
C PRO A 205 6.87 7.67 11.38
N LEU A 206 7.79 7.95 10.46
CA LEU A 206 7.46 8.52 9.16
C LEU A 206 7.72 7.51 8.04
N GLU A 207 6.90 7.54 7.01
CA GLU A 207 7.10 6.79 5.77
C GLU A 207 6.87 7.71 4.56
N MET A 208 7.74 7.60 3.56
CA MET A 208 7.55 8.23 2.24
C MET A 208 7.38 7.15 1.20
N CYS A 209 6.30 7.21 0.40
CA CYS A 209 6.14 6.30 -0.73
C CYS A 209 6.50 6.96 -2.07
N GLN A 210 7.21 6.20 -2.94
CA GLN A 210 7.69 6.67 -4.22
C GLN A 210 7.67 5.56 -5.27
N THR A 211 7.47 5.93 -6.55
CA THR A 211 7.48 5.00 -7.67
C THR A 211 8.88 4.86 -8.29
N MET A 212 9.22 3.67 -8.83
CA MET A 212 10.42 3.48 -9.63
C MET A 212 10.33 4.16 -11.01
N ASN A 213 9.13 4.31 -11.54
CA ASN A 213 8.82 4.94 -12.84
C ASN A 213 7.73 6.00 -12.66
N GLY A 214 6.88 6.26 -13.65
CA GLY A 214 5.85 7.30 -13.57
C GLY A 214 4.57 6.88 -12.85
N MET A 215 4.23 5.58 -12.91
CA MET A 215 2.93 5.06 -12.46
C MET A 215 3.08 4.12 -11.26
N TRP A 216 2.03 4.05 -10.42
CA TRP A 216 1.96 3.07 -9.34
C TRP A 216 1.77 1.64 -9.88
N GLY A 217 0.77 1.43 -10.73
CA GLY A 217 0.54 0.16 -11.40
C GLY A 217 1.38 0.00 -12.67
N TYR A 218 1.55 -1.25 -13.13
CA TYR A 218 2.24 -1.51 -14.41
C TYR A 218 1.51 -0.88 -15.59
N LYS A 219 2.27 -0.19 -16.43
CA LYS A 219 1.81 0.36 -17.70
C LYS A 219 2.87 0.11 -18.75
N ILE A 220 2.50 -0.60 -19.82
CA ILE A 220 3.45 -1.06 -20.86
C ILE A 220 4.25 0.06 -21.51
N ILE A 221 3.68 1.26 -21.60
CA ILE A 221 4.35 2.42 -22.20
C ILE A 221 5.19 3.22 -21.20
N ASP A 222 5.10 2.93 -19.90
CA ASP A 222 5.84 3.63 -18.83
C ASP A 222 7.14 2.87 -18.54
N GLN A 223 8.10 3.02 -19.45
CA GLN A 223 9.42 2.38 -19.39
C GLN A 223 10.51 3.31 -18.85
N ASN A 224 10.14 4.51 -18.40
CA ASN A 224 11.10 5.48 -17.88
C ASN A 224 11.39 5.24 -16.40
N TYR A 225 12.15 4.21 -16.11
CA TYR A 225 12.59 3.90 -14.75
C TYR A 225 13.65 4.88 -14.28
N LYS A 226 13.52 5.38 -13.05
CA LYS A 226 14.54 6.19 -12.39
C LYS A 226 15.86 5.42 -12.34
N SER A 227 16.97 6.14 -12.42
CA SER A 227 18.29 5.51 -12.27
C SER A 227 18.48 4.98 -10.85
N THR A 228 19.34 4.00 -10.69
CA THR A 228 19.73 3.45 -9.38
C THR A 228 20.27 4.53 -8.46
N GLU A 229 21.09 5.46 -9.00
CA GLU A 229 21.59 6.61 -8.27
C GLU A 229 20.44 7.46 -7.71
N THR A 230 19.41 7.75 -8.53
CA THR A 230 18.24 8.51 -8.08
C THR A 230 17.49 7.79 -6.96
N LEU A 231 17.29 6.47 -7.09
CA LEU A 231 16.58 5.67 -6.09
C LEU A 231 17.37 5.57 -4.77
N ILE A 232 18.70 5.43 -4.84
CA ILE A 232 19.57 5.46 -3.66
C ILE A 232 19.53 6.86 -3.00
N ARG A 233 19.52 7.94 -3.78
CA ARG A 233 19.36 9.30 -3.24
C ARG A 233 18.02 9.45 -2.52
N TYR A 234 16.92 8.91 -3.04
CA TYR A 234 15.64 8.88 -2.31
C TYR A 234 15.76 8.12 -0.99
N LEU A 235 16.37 6.93 -0.99
CA LEU A 235 16.58 6.16 0.23
C LEU A 235 17.38 6.93 1.29
N VAL A 236 18.50 7.54 0.89
CA VAL A 236 19.36 8.32 1.79
C VAL A 236 18.65 9.57 2.30
N SER A 237 17.98 10.33 1.41
CA SER A 237 17.28 11.55 1.80
C SER A 237 16.09 11.26 2.72
N THR A 238 15.34 10.20 2.44
CA THR A 238 14.20 9.77 3.25
C THR A 238 14.67 9.34 4.64
N SER A 239 15.73 8.51 4.71
CA SER A 239 16.35 8.11 5.98
C SER A 239 16.92 9.32 6.75
N GLY A 240 17.55 10.27 6.06
CA GLY A 240 18.03 11.51 6.65
C GLY A 240 16.93 12.38 7.26
N LYS A 241 15.70 12.27 6.78
CA LYS A 241 14.50 12.90 7.36
C LYS A 241 13.83 12.06 8.45
N GLY A 242 14.43 10.93 8.84
CA GLY A 242 13.88 10.00 9.83
C GLY A 242 12.68 9.19 9.35
N ALA A 243 12.54 9.00 8.04
CA ALA A 243 11.45 8.25 7.43
C ALA A 243 11.92 6.95 6.77
N ASN A 244 11.03 5.97 6.67
CA ASN A 244 11.20 4.80 5.81
C ASN A 244 10.84 5.13 4.36
N LEU A 245 11.56 4.55 3.41
CA LEU A 245 11.20 4.60 1.99
C LEU A 245 10.38 3.37 1.61
N LEU A 246 9.13 3.56 1.20
CA LEU A 246 8.29 2.57 0.54
C LEU A 246 8.43 2.73 -0.98
N LEU A 247 9.24 1.86 -1.61
CA LEU A 247 9.53 1.94 -3.04
C LEU A 247 8.60 1.02 -3.83
N ASN A 248 7.76 1.60 -4.67
CA ASN A 248 6.74 0.88 -5.42
C ASN A 248 7.27 0.21 -6.69
N VAL A 249 6.83 -1.02 -6.91
CA VAL A 249 7.01 -1.79 -8.15
C VAL A 249 5.64 -2.28 -8.63
N GLY A 250 5.27 -1.96 -9.88
CA GLY A 250 4.05 -2.48 -10.50
C GLY A 250 4.32 -3.81 -11.22
N PRO A 251 3.78 -4.95 -10.74
CA PRO A 251 3.93 -6.25 -11.42
C PRO A 251 3.29 -6.26 -12.80
N GLN A 252 3.87 -7.00 -13.73
CA GLN A 252 3.32 -7.21 -15.07
C GLN A 252 2.05 -8.07 -15.03
N PRO A 253 1.18 -8.00 -16.06
CA PRO A 253 -0.04 -8.80 -16.12
C PRO A 253 0.18 -10.32 -16.05
N ASN A 254 1.37 -10.79 -16.41
CA ASN A 254 1.74 -12.20 -16.30
C ASN A 254 2.18 -12.62 -14.89
N GLY A 255 2.26 -11.66 -13.94
CA GLY A 255 2.66 -11.91 -12.55
C GLY A 255 4.14 -11.74 -12.26
N GLN A 256 4.98 -11.48 -13.24
CA GLN A 256 6.41 -11.22 -13.02
C GLN A 256 6.67 -9.76 -12.64
N LEU A 257 7.71 -9.50 -11.87
CA LEU A 257 8.24 -8.14 -11.72
C LEU A 257 8.94 -7.73 -13.03
N PRO A 258 8.81 -6.45 -13.47
CA PRO A 258 9.50 -5.97 -14.65
C PRO A 258 11.02 -6.13 -14.55
N ALA A 259 11.70 -6.54 -15.62
CA ALA A 259 13.14 -6.74 -15.63
C ALA A 259 13.91 -5.48 -15.16
N ALA A 260 13.49 -4.30 -15.63
CA ALA A 260 14.09 -3.05 -15.19
C ALA A 260 13.94 -2.80 -13.68
N ALA A 261 12.81 -3.19 -13.08
CA ALA A 261 12.62 -3.10 -11.64
C ALA A 261 13.52 -4.08 -10.88
N LEU A 262 13.65 -5.32 -11.38
CA LEU A 262 14.54 -6.33 -10.80
C LEU A 262 16.01 -5.86 -10.85
N ASP A 263 16.46 -5.25 -11.95
CA ASP A 263 17.80 -4.66 -12.06
C ASP A 263 18.00 -3.56 -11.01
N ARG A 264 17.03 -2.66 -10.82
CA ARG A 264 17.11 -1.62 -9.79
C ARG A 264 17.16 -2.19 -8.38
N LEU A 265 16.34 -3.20 -8.07
CA LEU A 265 16.36 -3.88 -6.76
C LEU A 265 17.72 -4.53 -6.50
N ARG A 266 18.28 -5.22 -7.50
CA ARG A 266 19.62 -5.83 -7.39
C ARG A 266 20.71 -4.77 -7.14
N GLU A 267 20.72 -3.70 -7.90
CA GLU A 267 21.72 -2.62 -7.79
C GLU A 267 21.60 -1.87 -6.46
N ILE A 268 20.37 -1.63 -5.97
CA ILE A 268 20.14 -1.10 -4.62
C ILE A 268 20.68 -2.08 -3.59
N GLY A 269 20.48 -3.38 -3.77
CA GLY A 269 20.99 -4.43 -2.89
C GLY A 269 22.52 -4.46 -2.82
N GLU A 270 23.20 -4.26 -3.94
CA GLU A 270 24.66 -4.12 -3.96
C GLU A 270 25.15 -2.93 -3.15
N TRP A 271 24.44 -1.81 -3.19
CA TRP A 271 24.72 -0.64 -2.40
C TRP A 271 24.39 -0.84 -0.91
N THR A 272 23.21 -1.35 -0.58
CA THR A 272 22.79 -1.57 0.82
C THR A 272 23.64 -2.63 1.53
N SER A 273 24.15 -3.62 0.82
CA SER A 273 25.05 -4.63 1.38
C SER A 273 26.38 -4.02 1.88
N ARG A 274 26.80 -2.90 1.29
CA ARG A 274 28.05 -2.20 1.66
C ARG A 274 27.83 -1.07 2.64
N TYR A 275 26.73 -0.34 2.51
CA TYR A 275 26.48 0.93 3.18
C TYR A 275 25.21 0.92 4.03
N GLY A 276 24.52 -0.22 4.16
CA GLY A 276 23.26 -0.33 4.88
C GLY A 276 23.33 0.11 6.35
N GLU A 277 24.51 0.07 6.97
CA GLU A 277 24.73 0.61 8.32
C GLU A 277 24.42 2.11 8.43
N THR A 278 24.43 2.85 7.32
CA THR A 278 24.06 4.27 7.26
C THR A 278 22.54 4.49 7.17
N ILE A 279 21.77 3.43 6.98
CA ILE A 279 20.32 3.46 6.80
C ILE A 279 19.62 2.74 7.97
N TYR A 280 20.03 1.48 8.24
CA TYR A 280 19.33 0.65 9.20
C TYR A 280 19.71 0.97 10.64
N GLY A 281 18.69 1.13 11.52
CA GLY A 281 18.90 1.42 12.92
C GLY A 281 19.43 2.82 13.20
N THR A 282 19.32 3.73 12.22
CA THR A 282 19.68 5.14 12.36
C THR A 282 18.49 5.99 12.75
N VAL A 283 18.77 7.20 13.24
CA VAL A 283 17.78 8.25 13.48
C VAL A 283 18.18 9.49 12.67
N ALA A 284 17.21 10.37 12.40
CA ALA A 284 17.48 11.64 11.72
C ALA A 284 18.54 12.44 12.51
N GLY A 285 19.49 13.01 11.80
CA GLY A 285 20.51 13.88 12.40
C GLY A 285 20.02 15.31 12.56
N ASP A 286 20.58 16.04 13.53
CA ASP A 286 20.29 17.47 13.76
C ASP A 286 21.10 18.40 12.86
N ILE A 287 21.85 17.87 11.89
CA ILE A 287 22.70 18.69 11.00
C ILE A 287 21.79 19.21 9.87
N PRO A 288 21.64 20.55 9.73
CA PRO A 288 20.92 21.12 8.59
C PRO A 288 21.63 20.73 7.28
N VAL A 289 20.87 20.21 6.32
CA VAL A 289 21.37 19.89 4.98
C VAL A 289 21.07 21.05 4.05
#